data_8daa709841942466a052bbdfad48d7aa
#
_entry.id   8daa709841942466a052bbdfad48d7aa
#
_cell.length_a   1.000
_cell.length_b   1.000
_cell.length_c   1.000
_cell.angle_alpha   90.00
_cell.angle_beta   90.00
_cell.angle_gamma   90.00
#
_symmetry.space_group_name_H-M   'P 1'
#
loop_
_entity.id
_entity.type
_entity.pdbx_description
1 polymer ?
#
loop_
_entity_poly.entity_id
_entity_poly.type
_entity_poly.pdbx_seq_one_letter_code
_entity_poly.pdbx_strand_id
1 'polypeptide(L)'
;MTTFSLCMIVKNEENVLAHCLDSLADLMDEIIIVDTGSTDKTKEIAARYTDRIYDFTWIDDFAAARNFAASKATMEYIYTADADEFVDPENHRQIRQLKEVLLPEVEIVQMYYCNDLGDYNTTGNFERELRPKLYRRQRSFTWIDPIHETLRLDPVVFDSEIEIIHRPEESHGSRDLSALKRLHEKGIVLSSKLHHMYAMELFIAGEDADFLAAEESFLESVEQPSRSTDEILEAICVLTHIYRLKGDIHHFMIYALKGTAMGGCAELCCELGAYYESCGEDQEAAMWYYNAANETESVLNIACHTTIPQKALERLTTR
;
A
#
# COMPACT_ATOMS: atom_id res chain seq x y z
N MET A 1 -21.87 25.02 6.35
CA MET A 1 -21.40 23.67 6.72
C MET A 1 -21.07 22.96 5.46
N THR A 2 -19.85 22.47 5.34
CA THR A 2 -19.36 21.76 4.16
C THR A 2 -20.07 20.42 3.99
N THR A 3 -20.36 20.01 2.76
CA THR A 3 -21.14 18.79 2.48
C THR A 3 -20.24 17.67 1.95
N PHE A 4 -20.45 16.44 2.44
CA PHE A 4 -19.63 15.27 2.13
C PHE A 4 -20.43 14.16 1.46
N SER A 5 -19.90 13.63 0.34
CA SER A 5 -20.34 12.36 -0.26
C SER A 5 -19.40 11.25 0.20
N LEU A 6 -19.90 10.24 0.89
CA LEU A 6 -19.17 8.99 1.08
C LEU A 6 -19.21 8.18 -0.21
N CYS A 7 -18.06 7.80 -0.74
CA CYS A 7 -17.93 6.93 -1.91
C CYS A 7 -17.16 5.68 -1.54
N MET A 8 -17.79 4.53 -1.66
CA MET A 8 -17.20 3.22 -1.38
C MET A 8 -17.30 2.31 -2.59
N ILE A 9 -16.29 1.47 -2.77
CA ILE A 9 -16.33 0.29 -3.64
C ILE A 9 -16.31 -0.95 -2.75
N VAL A 10 -17.20 -1.89 -2.97
CA VAL A 10 -17.36 -3.05 -2.08
C VAL A 10 -17.45 -4.35 -2.89
N LYS A 11 -17.01 -5.46 -2.27
CA LYS A 11 -17.19 -6.82 -2.79
C LYS A 11 -17.09 -7.85 -1.68
N ASN A 12 -18.20 -8.52 -1.36
CA ASN A 12 -18.27 -9.56 -0.32
C ASN A 12 -17.83 -9.10 1.07
N GLU A 13 -18.42 -7.99 1.54
CA GLU A 13 -18.08 -7.31 2.79
C GLU A 13 -19.20 -7.45 3.85
N GLU A 14 -19.98 -8.55 3.81
CA GLU A 14 -21.15 -8.70 4.69
C GLU A 14 -20.82 -8.65 6.19
N ASN A 15 -19.58 -8.96 6.58
CA ASN A 15 -19.17 -8.99 7.99
C ASN A 15 -18.78 -7.62 8.54
N VAL A 16 -18.19 -6.76 7.70
CA VAL A 16 -17.55 -5.49 8.14
C VAL A 16 -18.29 -4.24 7.70
N LEU A 17 -18.99 -4.26 6.56
CA LEU A 17 -19.63 -3.09 5.96
C LEU A 17 -20.57 -2.36 6.91
N ALA A 18 -21.37 -3.09 7.72
CA ALA A 18 -22.29 -2.46 8.65
C ALA A 18 -21.55 -1.65 9.72
N HIS A 19 -20.44 -2.17 10.25
CA HIS A 19 -19.63 -1.48 11.25
C HIS A 19 -18.99 -0.20 10.70
N CYS A 20 -18.47 -0.26 9.49
CA CYS A 20 -17.96 0.92 8.78
C CYS A 20 -19.05 1.99 8.64
N LEU A 21 -20.20 1.62 8.06
CA LEU A 21 -21.29 2.57 7.81
C LEU A 21 -21.90 3.11 9.10
N ASP A 22 -22.04 2.32 10.15
CA ASP A 22 -22.51 2.78 11.46
C ASP A 22 -21.61 3.87 12.07
N SER A 23 -20.31 3.83 11.77
CA SER A 23 -19.34 4.81 12.28
C SER A 23 -19.29 6.11 11.47
N LEU A 24 -19.81 6.12 10.24
CA LEU A 24 -19.64 7.24 9.30
C LEU A 24 -20.95 7.83 8.78
N ALA A 25 -22.05 7.06 8.71
CA ALA A 25 -23.24 7.43 7.94
C ALA A 25 -23.86 8.77 8.37
N ASP A 26 -23.92 9.06 9.67
CA ASP A 26 -24.53 10.31 10.19
C ASP A 26 -23.67 11.57 9.97
N LEU A 27 -22.40 11.37 9.55
CA LEU A 27 -21.50 12.45 9.15
C LEU A 27 -21.63 12.82 7.68
N MET A 28 -22.23 11.95 6.86
CA MET A 28 -22.29 12.09 5.41
C MET A 28 -23.63 12.65 4.96
N ASP A 29 -23.61 13.57 3.98
CA ASP A 29 -24.82 14.13 3.37
C ASP A 29 -25.33 13.26 2.23
N GLU A 30 -24.47 12.37 1.74
CA GLU A 30 -24.72 11.45 0.64
C GLU A 30 -23.87 10.21 0.80
N ILE A 31 -24.45 9.04 0.55
CA ILE A 31 -23.72 7.75 0.59
C ILE A 31 -23.90 7.06 -0.75
N ILE A 32 -22.79 6.72 -1.39
CA ILE A 32 -22.69 6.06 -2.69
C ILE A 32 -21.92 4.77 -2.52
N ILE A 33 -22.56 3.67 -2.81
CA ILE A 33 -21.95 2.32 -2.76
C ILE A 33 -21.87 1.80 -4.18
N VAL A 34 -20.67 1.39 -4.59
CA VAL A 34 -20.41 0.70 -5.87
C VAL A 34 -20.07 -0.74 -5.58
N ASP A 35 -20.96 -1.64 -5.94
CA ASP A 35 -20.77 -3.08 -5.81
C ASP A 35 -20.04 -3.62 -7.03
N THR A 36 -18.91 -4.30 -6.82
CA THR A 36 -18.07 -4.86 -7.88
C THR A 36 -18.29 -6.35 -8.11
N GLY A 37 -19.47 -6.85 -7.73
CA GLY A 37 -19.89 -8.22 -7.95
C GLY A 37 -19.94 -9.07 -6.68
N SER A 38 -20.57 -8.56 -5.62
CA SER A 38 -20.83 -9.33 -4.39
C SER A 38 -21.82 -10.47 -4.63
N THR A 39 -21.57 -11.59 -3.95
CA THR A 39 -22.41 -12.79 -3.97
C THR A 39 -23.01 -13.11 -2.59
N ASP A 40 -22.67 -12.33 -1.58
CA ASP A 40 -23.12 -12.38 -0.21
C ASP A 40 -24.20 -11.33 0.09
N LYS A 41 -24.41 -10.98 1.35
CA LYS A 41 -25.40 -9.99 1.79
C LYS A 41 -24.91 -8.54 1.75
N THR A 42 -23.77 -8.25 1.16
CA THR A 42 -23.20 -6.89 1.10
C THR A 42 -24.21 -5.85 0.59
N LYS A 43 -24.91 -6.14 -0.52
CA LYS A 43 -25.91 -5.22 -1.10
C LYS A 43 -27.13 -5.04 -0.20
N GLU A 44 -27.57 -6.09 0.49
CA GLU A 44 -28.68 -6.02 1.44
C GLU A 44 -28.34 -5.15 2.65
N ILE A 45 -27.09 -5.21 3.11
CA ILE A 45 -26.57 -4.37 4.19
C ILE A 45 -26.49 -2.92 3.73
N ALA A 46 -25.87 -2.66 2.58
CA ALA A 46 -25.76 -1.31 2.00
C ALA A 46 -27.13 -0.62 1.83
N ALA A 47 -28.17 -1.38 1.44
CA ALA A 47 -29.52 -0.86 1.25
C ALA A 47 -30.22 -0.35 2.53
N ARG A 48 -29.64 -0.60 3.71
CA ARG A 48 -30.14 -0.04 4.97
C ARG A 48 -29.70 1.42 5.18
N TYR A 49 -28.67 1.87 4.46
CA TYR A 49 -28.02 3.17 4.63
C TYR A 49 -28.28 4.11 3.43
N THR A 50 -28.47 3.56 2.24
CA THR A 50 -28.66 4.33 1.01
C THR A 50 -29.42 3.54 -0.05
N ASP A 51 -30.13 4.27 -0.92
CA ASP A 51 -30.71 3.76 -2.17
C ASP A 51 -29.77 3.96 -3.38
N ARG A 52 -28.61 4.63 -3.18
CA ARG A 52 -27.63 4.91 -4.22
C ARG A 52 -26.58 3.82 -4.31
N ILE A 53 -27.02 2.63 -4.67
CA ILE A 53 -26.17 1.44 -4.87
C ILE A 53 -26.08 1.21 -6.37
N TYR A 54 -24.85 1.10 -6.88
CA TYR A 54 -24.55 0.93 -8.29
C TYR A 54 -23.72 -0.34 -8.51
N ASP A 55 -24.07 -1.08 -9.56
CA ASP A 55 -23.25 -2.22 -9.99
C ASP A 55 -22.14 -1.74 -10.92
N PHE A 56 -20.93 -2.26 -10.72
CA PHE A 56 -19.78 -2.04 -11.56
C PHE A 56 -19.18 -3.39 -11.96
N THR A 57 -19.16 -3.69 -13.25
CA THR A 57 -18.50 -4.90 -13.73
C THR A 57 -17.01 -4.80 -13.48
N TRP A 58 -16.47 -5.72 -12.68
CA TRP A 58 -15.06 -5.73 -12.33
C TRP A 58 -14.18 -5.97 -13.58
N ILE A 59 -13.21 -5.10 -13.78
CA ILE A 59 -12.27 -5.10 -14.92
C ILE A 59 -10.80 -5.16 -14.48
N ASP A 60 -10.53 -5.62 -13.26
CA ASP A 60 -9.21 -5.62 -12.63
C ASP A 60 -8.58 -4.22 -12.49
N ASP A 61 -9.42 -3.20 -12.23
CA ASP A 61 -9.01 -1.79 -12.10
C ASP A 61 -9.77 -1.10 -10.97
N PHE A 62 -9.12 -0.96 -9.81
CA PHE A 62 -9.65 -0.25 -8.65
C PHE A 62 -9.85 1.25 -8.93
N ALA A 63 -8.96 1.86 -9.71
CA ALA A 63 -9.06 3.29 -10.03
C ALA A 63 -10.31 3.57 -10.88
N ALA A 64 -10.62 2.70 -11.85
CA ALA A 64 -11.83 2.79 -12.65
C ALA A 64 -13.09 2.70 -11.77
N ALA A 65 -13.14 1.76 -10.83
CA ALA A 65 -14.27 1.61 -9.91
C ALA A 65 -14.41 2.83 -8.96
N ARG A 66 -13.30 3.35 -8.40
CA ARG A 66 -13.30 4.56 -7.57
C ARG A 66 -13.71 5.81 -8.37
N ASN A 67 -13.23 5.96 -9.60
CA ASN A 67 -13.65 7.04 -10.50
C ASN A 67 -15.14 6.96 -10.85
N PHE A 68 -15.66 5.75 -11.05
CA PHE A 68 -17.09 5.54 -11.26
C PHE A 68 -17.89 5.96 -10.02
N ALA A 69 -17.49 5.57 -8.81
CA ALA A 69 -18.12 6.01 -7.57
C ALA A 69 -18.08 7.54 -7.43
N ALA A 70 -16.92 8.15 -7.61
CA ALA A 70 -16.74 9.60 -7.56
C ALA A 70 -17.61 10.34 -8.58
N SER A 71 -17.85 9.77 -9.77
CA SER A 71 -18.73 10.36 -10.79
C SER A 71 -20.21 10.47 -10.37
N LYS A 72 -20.60 9.70 -9.35
CA LYS A 72 -21.96 9.73 -8.80
C LYS A 72 -22.11 10.76 -7.67
N ALA A 73 -21.01 11.25 -7.09
CA ALA A 73 -21.01 12.21 -6.00
C ALA A 73 -21.56 13.58 -6.43
N THR A 74 -22.36 14.21 -5.56
CA THR A 74 -22.93 15.53 -5.83
C THR A 74 -22.55 16.59 -4.80
N MET A 75 -22.00 16.21 -3.63
CA MET A 75 -21.62 17.14 -2.57
C MET A 75 -20.30 17.86 -2.87
N GLU A 76 -19.88 18.77 -2.00
CA GLU A 76 -18.68 19.59 -2.18
C GLU A 76 -17.39 18.77 -2.09
N TYR A 77 -17.35 17.82 -1.16
CA TYR A 77 -16.20 16.93 -0.95
C TYR A 77 -16.63 15.48 -1.07
N ILE A 78 -15.67 14.66 -1.46
CA ILE A 78 -15.78 13.20 -1.51
C ILE A 78 -14.92 12.62 -0.41
N TYR A 79 -15.55 11.84 0.46
CA TYR A 79 -14.89 11.00 1.46
C TYR A 79 -14.79 9.58 0.91
N THR A 80 -13.59 8.99 0.94
CA THR A 80 -13.39 7.60 0.51
C THR A 80 -13.16 6.70 1.71
N ALA A 81 -13.88 5.58 1.79
CA ALA A 81 -13.67 4.55 2.79
C ALA A 81 -13.65 3.16 2.14
N ASP A 82 -12.87 2.27 2.72
CA ASP A 82 -12.94 0.83 2.49
C ASP A 82 -13.87 0.20 3.56
N ALA A 83 -14.44 -0.97 3.27
CA ALA A 83 -15.49 -1.54 4.12
C ALA A 83 -14.99 -1.98 5.51
N ASP A 84 -13.70 -2.24 5.64
CA ASP A 84 -12.98 -2.64 6.85
C ASP A 84 -12.38 -1.47 7.65
N GLU A 85 -12.74 -0.23 7.27
CA GLU A 85 -12.36 1.00 7.97
C GLU A 85 -13.50 1.48 8.89
N PHE A 86 -13.16 2.04 10.02
CA PHE A 86 -14.12 2.71 10.90
C PHE A 86 -13.46 3.86 11.68
N VAL A 87 -14.27 4.69 12.27
CA VAL A 87 -13.83 5.76 13.18
C VAL A 87 -14.39 5.52 14.56
N ASP A 88 -13.57 5.74 15.58
CA ASP A 88 -14.00 5.72 16.96
C ASP A 88 -14.80 7.00 17.33
N PRO A 89 -15.44 7.06 18.50
CA PRO A 89 -16.26 8.21 18.90
C PRO A 89 -15.47 9.53 18.99
N GLU A 90 -14.17 9.51 19.25
CA GLU A 90 -13.34 10.72 19.29
C GLU A 90 -13.09 11.25 17.88
N ASN A 91 -12.63 10.39 16.99
CA ASN A 91 -12.38 10.74 15.57
C ASN A 91 -13.69 11.10 14.84
N HIS A 92 -14.80 10.45 15.17
CA HIS A 92 -16.12 10.83 14.70
C HIS A 92 -16.48 12.30 15.06
N ARG A 93 -16.20 12.72 16.31
CA ARG A 93 -16.42 14.13 16.73
C ARG A 93 -15.50 15.08 15.97
N GLN A 94 -14.24 14.70 15.74
CA GLN A 94 -13.28 15.51 15.00
C GLN A 94 -13.70 15.69 13.52
N ILE A 95 -14.22 14.64 12.87
CA ILE A 95 -14.76 14.75 11.50
C ILE A 95 -15.97 15.71 11.48
N ARG A 96 -16.85 15.65 12.49
CA ARG A 96 -17.99 16.57 12.61
C ARG A 96 -17.52 18.01 12.77
N GLN A 97 -16.51 18.28 13.59
CA GLN A 97 -15.92 19.61 13.75
C GLN A 97 -15.25 20.06 12.43
N LEU A 98 -14.48 19.19 11.78
CA LEU A 98 -13.86 19.48 10.49
C LEU A 98 -14.91 19.95 9.48
N LYS A 99 -16.06 19.31 9.41
CA LYS A 99 -17.16 19.66 8.52
C LYS A 99 -17.68 21.09 8.75
N GLU A 100 -17.58 21.61 9.99
CA GLU A 100 -17.99 22.96 10.36
C GLU A 100 -16.95 24.02 10.01
N VAL A 101 -15.64 23.68 10.14
CA VAL A 101 -14.55 24.66 10.08
C VAL A 101 -13.67 24.53 8.83
N LEU A 102 -13.92 23.54 7.97
CA LEU A 102 -13.10 23.31 6.78
C LEU A 102 -13.14 24.53 5.87
N LEU A 103 -11.95 25.08 5.61
CA LEU A 103 -11.77 26.26 4.79
C LEU A 103 -11.99 25.94 3.30
N PRO A 104 -12.64 26.81 2.53
CA PRO A 104 -12.98 26.54 1.13
C PRO A 104 -11.77 26.36 0.21
N GLU A 105 -10.61 26.87 0.58
CA GLU A 105 -9.36 26.71 -0.17
C GLU A 105 -8.69 25.35 -0.03
N VAL A 106 -9.03 24.58 1.02
CA VAL A 106 -8.50 23.23 1.22
C VAL A 106 -9.06 22.30 0.14
N GLU A 107 -8.17 21.61 -0.56
CA GLU A 107 -8.55 20.70 -1.66
C GLU A 107 -8.45 19.25 -1.23
N ILE A 108 -7.52 18.89 -0.34
CA ILE A 108 -7.33 17.55 0.18
C ILE A 108 -7.17 17.61 1.70
N VAL A 109 -7.87 16.73 2.42
CA VAL A 109 -7.59 16.46 3.84
C VAL A 109 -7.01 15.07 3.95
N GLN A 110 -5.81 14.99 4.52
CA GLN A 110 -5.19 13.74 4.93
C GLN A 110 -5.59 13.40 6.35
N MET A 111 -5.84 12.13 6.59
CA MET A 111 -6.14 11.57 7.90
C MET A 111 -5.17 10.42 8.17
N TYR A 112 -4.87 10.16 9.42
CA TYR A 112 -4.03 9.04 9.78
C TYR A 112 -4.77 7.73 9.54
N TYR A 113 -4.16 6.87 8.76
CA TYR A 113 -4.57 5.50 8.55
C TYR A 113 -3.82 4.64 9.56
N CYS A 114 -4.53 4.09 10.53
CA CYS A 114 -3.98 3.32 11.62
C CYS A 114 -4.35 1.86 11.43
N ASN A 115 -3.34 0.99 11.33
CA ASN A 115 -3.57 -0.45 11.28
C ASN A 115 -3.79 -0.95 12.71
N ASP A 116 -4.95 -1.53 12.98
CA ASP A 116 -5.19 -2.31 14.19
C ASP A 116 -4.55 -3.69 13.97
N LEU A 117 -3.24 -3.70 14.11
CA LEU A 117 -2.39 -4.85 13.85
C LEU A 117 -2.54 -5.86 15.00
N GLY A 118 -3.63 -6.60 15.04
CA GLY A 118 -3.59 -7.87 15.74
C GLY A 118 -2.37 -8.69 15.26
N ASP A 119 -2.49 -9.98 15.15
CA ASP A 119 -1.40 -10.85 14.67
C ASP A 119 -1.18 -10.81 13.14
N TYR A 120 -1.78 -9.86 12.41
CA TYR A 120 -1.73 -9.79 10.94
C TYR A 120 -0.78 -8.71 10.44
N ASN A 121 0.25 -9.10 9.70
CA ASN A 121 1.06 -8.23 8.88
C ASN A 121 0.20 -7.69 7.72
N THR A 122 -0.23 -6.45 7.80
CA THR A 122 -0.87 -5.77 6.67
C THR A 122 0.21 -5.29 5.68
N THR A 123 -0.20 -4.98 4.46
CA THR A 123 0.64 -4.49 3.35
C THR A 123 1.42 -3.20 3.61
N GLY A 124 1.38 -2.68 4.83
CA GLY A 124 2.11 -1.49 5.25
C GLY A 124 2.98 -1.77 6.47
N ASN A 125 4.29 -1.58 6.32
CA ASN A 125 5.25 -1.62 7.42
C ASN A 125 5.12 -0.40 8.36
N PHE A 126 3.90 0.09 8.59
CA PHE A 126 3.66 1.28 9.42
C PHE A 126 2.48 1.04 10.35
N GLU A 127 2.58 1.58 11.54
CA GLU A 127 1.48 1.62 12.51
C GLU A 127 0.46 2.73 12.15
N ARG A 128 0.95 3.85 11.60
CA ARG A 128 0.18 5.07 11.34
C ARG A 128 0.77 5.83 10.14
N GLU A 129 -0.06 6.13 9.14
CA GLU A 129 0.35 6.87 7.93
C GLU A 129 -0.72 7.89 7.53
N LEU A 130 -0.30 9.09 7.08
CA LEU A 130 -1.21 10.07 6.50
C LEU A 130 -1.66 9.63 5.10
N ARG A 131 -2.97 9.51 4.91
CA ARG A 131 -3.59 9.20 3.61
C ARG A 131 -4.65 10.21 3.24
N PRO A 132 -4.78 10.60 1.95
CA PRO A 132 -5.90 11.38 1.46
C PRO A 132 -7.21 10.63 1.67
N LYS A 133 -8.10 11.16 2.53
CA LYS A 133 -9.40 10.55 2.82
C LYS A 133 -10.57 11.41 2.34
N LEU A 134 -10.39 12.74 2.35
CA LEU A 134 -11.39 13.69 1.91
C LEU A 134 -10.78 14.59 0.83
N TYR A 135 -11.44 14.74 -0.31
CA TYR A 135 -10.96 15.60 -1.38
C TYR A 135 -12.11 16.36 -2.05
N ARG A 136 -11.81 17.57 -2.49
CA ARG A 136 -12.79 18.45 -3.13
C ARG A 136 -13.22 17.87 -4.48
N ARG A 137 -14.54 17.72 -4.67
CA ARG A 137 -15.12 17.12 -5.89
C ARG A 137 -14.79 17.93 -7.15
N GLN A 138 -14.80 19.26 -7.04
CA GLN A 138 -14.46 20.16 -8.14
C GLN A 138 -13.25 21.01 -7.75
N ARG A 139 -12.16 20.85 -8.47
CA ARG A 139 -10.97 21.67 -8.28
C ARG A 139 -11.14 23.01 -8.96
N SER A 140 -10.88 24.11 -8.23
CA SER A 140 -10.78 25.46 -8.79
C SER A 140 -9.33 25.81 -9.07
N PHE A 141 -9.06 26.42 -10.23
CA PHE A 141 -7.75 26.94 -10.55
C PHE A 141 -7.61 28.35 -10.02
N THR A 142 -6.47 28.64 -9.35
CA THR A 142 -6.15 29.95 -8.79
C THR A 142 -4.88 30.48 -9.43
N TRP A 143 -4.93 31.70 -9.93
CA TRP A 143 -3.74 32.43 -10.33
C TRP A 143 -2.98 32.90 -9.08
N ILE A 144 -1.67 32.71 -9.07
CA ILE A 144 -0.76 33.12 -8.02
C ILE A 144 0.34 34.00 -8.61
N ASP A 145 1.02 34.75 -7.73
CA ASP A 145 2.02 35.76 -8.03
C ASP A 145 1.47 37.04 -8.70
N PRO A 146 1.75 38.23 -8.14
CA PRO A 146 1.23 39.50 -8.66
C PRO A 146 1.92 39.96 -9.95
N ILE A 147 3.10 39.41 -10.27
CA ILE A 147 3.89 39.66 -11.48
C ILE A 147 4.39 38.32 -12.00
N HIS A 148 4.29 38.07 -13.32
CA HIS A 148 4.57 36.78 -13.94
C HIS A 148 3.68 35.67 -13.35
N GLU A 149 2.40 36.01 -13.24
CA GLU A 149 1.35 35.14 -12.69
C GLU A 149 1.36 33.73 -13.32
N THR A 150 1.19 32.75 -12.46
CA THR A 150 1.10 31.34 -12.84
C THR A 150 -0.14 30.67 -12.25
N LEU A 151 -0.56 29.54 -12.81
CA LEU A 151 -1.61 28.71 -12.22
C LEU A 151 -1.00 27.85 -11.11
N ARG A 152 -1.63 27.86 -9.93
CA ARG A 152 -1.28 26.93 -8.87
C ARG A 152 -1.67 25.50 -9.28
N LEU A 153 -0.68 24.64 -9.47
CA LEU A 153 -0.88 23.25 -9.89
C LEU A 153 -0.97 22.30 -8.69
N ASP A 154 -0.27 22.63 -7.59
CA ASP A 154 -0.28 21.81 -6.38
C ASP A 154 -1.58 22.04 -5.58
N PRO A 155 -2.20 20.97 -5.05
CA PRO A 155 -3.36 21.10 -4.20
C PRO A 155 -3.03 21.75 -2.86
N VAL A 156 -3.98 22.43 -2.23
CA VAL A 156 -3.90 22.81 -0.82
C VAL A 156 -4.27 21.60 0.02
N VAL A 157 -3.28 21.06 0.72
CA VAL A 157 -3.43 19.88 1.58
C VAL A 157 -3.50 20.31 3.04
N PHE A 158 -4.40 19.74 3.79
CA PHE A 158 -4.52 19.88 5.23
C PHE A 158 -4.32 18.51 5.89
N ASP A 159 -3.27 18.40 6.70
CA ASP A 159 -2.97 17.20 7.49
C ASP A 159 -3.71 17.32 8.82
N SER A 160 -4.63 16.41 9.07
CA SER A 160 -5.41 16.37 10.31
C SER A 160 -4.87 15.31 11.26
N GLU A 161 -5.21 15.44 12.55
CA GLU A 161 -4.93 14.41 13.57
C GLU A 161 -6.01 13.33 13.64
N ILE A 162 -6.98 13.33 12.72
CA ILE A 162 -8.08 12.35 12.67
C ILE A 162 -7.50 10.98 12.31
N GLU A 163 -7.86 9.97 13.06
CA GLU A 163 -7.43 8.59 12.86
C GLU A 163 -8.58 7.76 12.27
N ILE A 164 -8.26 7.03 11.21
CA ILE A 164 -9.12 6.01 10.59
C ILE A 164 -8.54 4.66 10.96
N ILE A 165 -9.33 3.85 11.63
CA ILE A 165 -8.89 2.52 12.07
C ILE A 165 -9.22 1.52 10.99
N HIS A 166 -8.20 0.80 10.53
CA HIS A 166 -8.31 -0.28 9.55
C HIS A 166 -8.15 -1.63 10.26
N ARG A 167 -9.13 -2.49 10.12
CA ARG A 167 -9.16 -3.83 10.72
C ARG A 167 -9.58 -4.85 9.68
N PRO A 168 -8.65 -5.35 8.84
CA PRO A 168 -8.94 -6.37 7.85
C PRO A 168 -9.28 -7.70 8.52
N GLU A 169 -10.26 -8.42 7.97
CA GLU A 169 -10.59 -9.79 8.41
C GLU A 169 -9.59 -10.80 7.85
N GLU A 170 -9.03 -10.55 6.66
CA GLU A 170 -8.08 -11.42 5.97
C GLU A 170 -6.90 -10.61 5.39
N SER A 171 -5.76 -11.27 5.21
CA SER A 171 -4.61 -10.68 4.51
C SER A 171 -4.91 -10.56 3.01
N HIS A 172 -4.72 -9.37 2.45
CA HIS A 172 -4.93 -9.09 1.02
C HIS A 172 -3.69 -9.29 0.14
N GLY A 173 -2.52 -9.63 0.72
CA GLY A 173 -1.25 -9.70 0.01
C GLY A 173 -1.27 -10.61 -1.24
N SER A 174 -1.88 -11.79 -1.15
CA SER A 174 -1.97 -12.70 -2.31
C SER A 174 -2.84 -12.16 -3.47
N ARG A 175 -3.86 -11.37 -3.15
CA ARG A 175 -4.73 -10.72 -4.14
C ARG A 175 -3.96 -9.61 -4.88
N ASP A 176 -3.27 -8.78 -4.14
CA ASP A 176 -2.55 -7.64 -4.68
C ASP A 176 -1.35 -8.09 -5.51
N LEU A 177 -0.60 -9.10 -5.03
CA LEU A 177 0.47 -9.74 -5.78
C LEU A 177 -0.03 -10.33 -7.11
N SER A 178 -1.17 -11.02 -7.10
CA SER A 178 -1.80 -11.56 -8.31
C SER A 178 -2.24 -10.46 -9.28
N ALA A 179 -2.71 -9.31 -8.79
CA ALA A 179 -3.09 -8.18 -9.62
C ALA A 179 -1.86 -7.52 -10.27
N LEU A 180 -0.78 -7.32 -9.53
CA LEU A 180 0.47 -6.74 -10.03
C LEU A 180 1.12 -7.63 -11.10
N LYS A 181 1.13 -8.94 -10.89
CA LYS A 181 1.59 -9.92 -11.88
C LYS A 181 0.79 -9.83 -13.19
N ARG A 182 -0.55 -9.75 -13.12
CA ARG A 182 -1.40 -9.60 -14.32
C ARG A 182 -1.15 -8.31 -15.08
N LEU A 183 -0.79 -7.20 -14.40
CA LEU A 183 -0.42 -5.96 -15.08
C LEU A 183 0.83 -6.15 -15.94
N HIS A 184 1.86 -6.80 -15.39
CA HIS A 184 3.08 -7.13 -16.14
C HIS A 184 2.79 -8.06 -17.32
N GLU A 185 2.03 -9.15 -17.12
CA GLU A 185 1.63 -10.08 -18.21
C GLU A 185 0.86 -9.39 -19.35
N LYS A 186 0.15 -8.29 -19.07
CA LYS A 186 -0.50 -7.44 -20.06
C LYS A 186 0.47 -6.47 -20.77
N GLY A 187 1.76 -6.49 -20.43
CA GLY A 187 2.77 -5.58 -20.99
C GLY A 187 2.64 -4.14 -20.48
N ILE A 188 2.01 -3.93 -19.32
CA ILE A 188 1.86 -2.61 -18.73
C ILE A 188 3.13 -2.30 -17.93
N VAL A 189 3.82 -1.22 -18.31
CA VAL A 189 4.96 -0.71 -17.55
C VAL A 189 4.47 -0.18 -16.22
N LEU A 190 4.93 -0.77 -15.13
CA LEU A 190 4.55 -0.37 -13.78
C LEU A 190 5.09 1.03 -13.46
N SER A 191 4.25 1.90 -12.90
CA SER A 191 4.70 3.17 -12.31
C SER A 191 5.66 2.91 -11.15
N SER A 192 6.45 3.92 -10.74
CA SER A 192 7.35 3.81 -9.57
C SER A 192 6.63 3.27 -8.33
N LYS A 193 5.41 3.76 -8.06
CA LYS A 193 4.59 3.28 -6.96
C LYS A 193 4.24 1.79 -7.09
N LEU A 194 3.78 1.34 -8.26
CA LEU A 194 3.38 -0.06 -8.47
C LEU A 194 4.59 -0.99 -8.51
N HIS A 195 5.74 -0.51 -9.00
CA HIS A 195 7.00 -1.24 -8.94
C HIS A 195 7.43 -1.51 -7.49
N HIS A 196 7.46 -0.45 -6.68
CA HIS A 196 7.74 -0.57 -5.24
C HIS A 196 6.77 -1.53 -4.54
N MET A 197 5.46 -1.38 -4.77
CA MET A 197 4.45 -2.27 -4.19
C MET A 197 4.67 -3.73 -4.61
N TYR A 198 5.05 -3.99 -5.87
CA TYR A 198 5.29 -5.36 -6.33
C TYR A 198 6.50 -6.00 -5.63
N ALA A 199 7.61 -5.26 -5.55
CA ALA A 199 8.79 -5.73 -4.81
C ALA A 199 8.47 -5.96 -3.33
N MET A 200 7.76 -5.04 -2.69
CA MET A 200 7.37 -5.13 -1.28
C MET A 200 6.44 -6.32 -1.01
N GLU A 201 5.38 -6.51 -1.84
CA GLU A 201 4.45 -7.63 -1.68
C GLU A 201 5.12 -9.00 -1.84
N LEU A 202 6.12 -9.11 -2.74
CA LEU A 202 6.91 -10.33 -2.86
C LEU A 202 7.62 -10.66 -1.54
N PHE A 203 8.24 -9.69 -0.88
CA PHE A 203 8.95 -9.90 0.39
C PHE A 203 8.03 -10.07 1.60
N ILE A 204 6.79 -9.59 1.55
CA ILE A 204 5.83 -9.69 2.66
C ILE A 204 5.01 -10.98 2.58
N ALA A 205 4.50 -11.31 1.40
CA ALA A 205 3.51 -12.37 1.21
C ALA A 205 3.81 -13.33 0.05
N GLY A 206 4.91 -13.10 -0.72
CA GLY A 206 5.27 -13.94 -1.87
C GLY A 206 5.82 -15.29 -1.46
N GLU A 207 5.44 -16.32 -2.20
CA GLU A 207 6.05 -17.64 -2.14
C GLU A 207 7.16 -17.76 -3.21
N ASP A 208 8.01 -18.79 -3.12
CA ASP A 208 9.10 -19.04 -4.09
C ASP A 208 8.63 -18.97 -5.55
N ALA A 209 7.43 -19.49 -5.84
CA ALA A 209 6.84 -19.48 -7.17
C ALA A 209 6.50 -18.07 -7.67
N ASP A 210 6.11 -17.16 -6.77
CA ASP A 210 5.79 -15.78 -7.11
C ASP A 210 7.05 -15.00 -7.44
N PHE A 211 8.11 -15.19 -6.66
CA PHE A 211 9.42 -14.63 -6.96
C PHE A 211 9.94 -15.10 -8.33
N LEU A 212 9.90 -16.41 -8.59
CA LEU A 212 10.33 -16.96 -9.87
C LEU A 212 9.53 -16.42 -11.06
N ALA A 213 8.24 -16.19 -10.87
CA ALA A 213 7.37 -15.62 -11.91
C ALA A 213 7.63 -14.12 -12.16
N ALA A 214 8.22 -13.41 -11.19
CA ALA A 214 8.50 -11.99 -11.28
C ALA A 214 9.84 -11.66 -11.99
N GLU A 215 10.68 -12.66 -12.28
CA GLU A 215 12.05 -12.47 -12.79
C GLU A 215 12.12 -11.53 -13.99
N GLU A 216 11.32 -11.78 -15.02
CA GLU A 216 11.36 -10.99 -16.26
C GLU A 216 11.04 -9.50 -15.98
N SER A 217 10.04 -9.24 -15.15
CA SER A 217 9.65 -7.88 -14.78
C SER A 217 10.78 -7.10 -14.11
N PHE A 218 11.51 -7.75 -13.20
CA PHE A 218 12.58 -7.09 -12.47
C PHE A 218 13.91 -7.05 -13.24
N LEU A 219 14.14 -7.97 -14.17
CA LEU A 219 15.24 -7.85 -15.14
C LEU A 219 15.05 -6.64 -16.04
N GLU A 220 13.86 -6.46 -16.61
CA GLU A 220 13.52 -5.27 -17.40
C GLU A 220 13.70 -3.99 -16.58
N SER A 221 13.30 -3.99 -15.31
CA SER A 221 13.41 -2.82 -14.42
C SER A 221 14.87 -2.40 -14.19
N VAL A 222 15.81 -3.33 -14.03
CA VAL A 222 17.25 -3.03 -13.83
C VAL A 222 17.87 -2.44 -15.10
N GLU A 223 17.35 -2.76 -16.29
CA GLU A 223 17.85 -2.29 -17.58
C GLU A 223 17.19 -0.97 -18.01
N GLN A 224 16.08 -0.56 -17.40
CA GLN A 224 15.29 0.59 -17.80
C GLN A 224 15.91 1.91 -17.31
N PRO A 225 16.37 2.81 -18.22
CA PRO A 225 17.09 4.05 -17.83
C PRO A 225 16.23 5.07 -17.07
N SER A 226 14.90 4.94 -17.11
CA SER A 226 13.97 5.84 -16.42
C SER A 226 13.74 5.49 -14.95
N ARG A 227 14.22 4.33 -14.50
CA ARG A 227 14.08 3.92 -13.10
C ARG A 227 15.06 4.68 -12.20
N SER A 228 14.58 5.07 -11.04
CA SER A 228 15.41 5.69 -10.00
C SER A 228 16.40 4.69 -9.40
N THR A 229 17.39 5.19 -8.67
CA THR A 229 18.34 4.35 -7.93
C THR A 229 17.64 3.45 -6.92
N ASP A 230 16.58 3.94 -6.28
CA ASP A 230 15.81 3.18 -5.29
C ASP A 230 15.05 2.03 -5.95
N GLU A 231 14.35 2.29 -7.06
CA GLU A 231 13.65 1.25 -7.84
C GLU A 231 14.62 0.18 -8.37
N ILE A 232 15.84 0.58 -8.77
CA ILE A 232 16.89 -0.37 -9.19
C ILE A 232 17.35 -1.21 -8.02
N LEU A 233 17.52 -0.64 -6.82
CA LEU A 233 17.89 -1.38 -5.62
C LEU A 233 16.81 -2.39 -5.22
N GLU A 234 15.54 -2.00 -5.25
CA GLU A 234 14.39 -2.88 -5.03
C GLU A 234 14.38 -4.08 -6.00
N ALA A 235 14.58 -3.81 -7.29
CA ALA A 235 14.67 -4.85 -8.30
C ALA A 235 15.87 -5.80 -8.06
N ILE A 236 17.00 -5.27 -7.63
CA ILE A 236 18.19 -6.07 -7.26
C ILE A 236 17.90 -6.97 -6.06
N CYS A 237 17.16 -6.50 -5.05
CA CYS A 237 16.75 -7.34 -3.92
C CYS A 237 15.94 -8.55 -4.38
N VAL A 238 14.92 -8.32 -5.23
CA VAL A 238 14.08 -9.39 -5.78
C VAL A 238 14.92 -10.37 -6.62
N LEU A 239 15.77 -9.88 -7.52
CA LEU A 239 16.62 -10.73 -8.37
C LEU A 239 17.65 -11.52 -7.55
N THR A 240 18.22 -10.93 -6.50
CA THR A 240 19.13 -11.63 -5.60
C THR A 240 18.43 -12.82 -4.94
N HIS A 241 17.22 -12.61 -4.43
CA HIS A 241 16.39 -13.69 -3.88
C HIS A 241 16.12 -14.80 -4.92
N ILE A 242 15.68 -14.42 -6.12
CA ILE A 242 15.37 -15.35 -7.23
C ILE A 242 16.57 -16.21 -7.59
N TYR A 243 17.76 -15.61 -7.75
CA TYR A 243 18.94 -16.36 -8.15
C TYR A 243 19.50 -17.23 -7.03
N ARG A 244 19.29 -16.87 -5.76
CA ARG A 244 19.55 -17.80 -4.63
C ARG A 244 18.62 -19.01 -4.68
N LEU A 245 17.30 -18.80 -4.91
CA LEU A 245 16.33 -19.91 -5.07
C LEU A 245 16.68 -20.84 -6.24
N LYS A 246 17.12 -20.29 -7.35
CA LYS A 246 17.56 -21.07 -8.52
C LYS A 246 18.89 -21.80 -8.32
N GLY A 247 19.66 -21.47 -7.28
CA GLY A 247 21.03 -21.94 -7.12
C GLY A 247 22.01 -21.41 -8.17
N ASP A 248 21.64 -20.35 -8.89
CA ASP A 248 22.51 -19.66 -9.86
C ASP A 248 23.42 -18.68 -9.14
N ILE A 249 24.52 -19.21 -8.60
CA ILE A 249 25.49 -18.47 -7.79
C ILE A 249 26.13 -17.33 -8.57
N HIS A 250 26.30 -17.49 -9.88
CA HIS A 250 26.92 -16.45 -10.71
C HIS A 250 26.06 -15.17 -10.72
N HIS A 251 24.78 -15.27 -11.08
CA HIS A 251 23.88 -14.12 -11.09
C HIS A 251 23.54 -13.63 -9.69
N PHE A 252 23.40 -14.54 -8.72
CA PHE A 252 23.23 -14.19 -7.32
C PHE A 252 24.32 -13.21 -6.86
N MET A 253 25.60 -13.57 -7.07
CA MET A 253 26.73 -12.73 -6.67
C MET A 253 26.79 -11.41 -7.44
N ILE A 254 26.46 -11.41 -8.75
CA ILE A 254 26.41 -10.18 -9.54
C ILE A 254 25.43 -9.17 -8.91
N TYR A 255 24.20 -9.61 -8.62
CA TYR A 255 23.18 -8.72 -8.07
C TYR A 255 23.46 -8.35 -6.60
N ALA A 256 23.89 -9.29 -5.77
CA ALA A 256 24.27 -9.01 -4.39
C ALA A 256 25.40 -7.97 -4.29
N LEU A 257 26.45 -8.09 -5.10
CA LEU A 257 27.54 -7.12 -5.14
C LEU A 257 27.12 -5.78 -5.71
N LYS A 258 26.27 -5.77 -6.76
CA LYS A 258 25.75 -4.55 -7.34
C LYS A 258 24.91 -3.76 -6.31
N GLY A 259 24.02 -4.44 -5.59
CA GLY A 259 23.20 -3.82 -4.54
C GLY A 259 24.06 -3.33 -3.36
N THR A 260 25.05 -4.10 -2.92
CA THR A 260 25.98 -3.66 -1.87
C THR A 260 26.75 -2.40 -2.29
N ALA A 261 27.19 -2.33 -3.56
CA ALA A 261 27.88 -1.14 -4.09
C ALA A 261 26.97 0.10 -4.18
N MET A 262 25.64 -0.07 -4.20
CA MET A 262 24.65 1.00 -4.17
C MET A 262 24.28 1.46 -2.75
N GLY A 263 24.92 0.95 -1.73
CA GLY A 263 24.69 1.27 -0.32
C GLY A 263 24.19 0.09 0.51
N GLY A 264 23.71 -0.97 -0.14
CA GLY A 264 23.18 -2.16 0.54
C GLY A 264 21.83 -1.90 1.24
N CYS A 265 21.22 -2.97 1.73
CA CYS A 265 20.01 -2.93 2.56
C CYS A 265 19.88 -4.25 3.35
N ALA A 266 18.96 -4.29 4.29
CA ALA A 266 18.75 -5.45 5.15
C ALA A 266 18.33 -6.71 4.38
N GLU A 267 17.53 -6.55 3.32
CA GLU A 267 17.11 -7.65 2.43
C GLU A 267 18.33 -8.33 1.81
N LEU A 268 19.25 -7.58 1.22
CA LEU A 268 20.47 -8.13 0.61
C LEU A 268 21.36 -8.81 1.64
N CYS A 269 21.48 -8.22 2.83
CA CYS A 269 22.23 -8.83 3.93
C CYS A 269 21.59 -10.15 4.38
N CYS A 270 20.27 -10.25 4.45
CA CYS A 270 19.56 -11.49 4.75
C CYS A 270 19.79 -12.56 3.66
N GLU A 271 19.79 -12.17 2.37
CA GLU A 271 20.04 -13.09 1.26
C GLU A 271 21.47 -13.63 1.29
N LEU A 272 22.47 -12.78 1.55
CA LEU A 272 23.86 -13.20 1.72
C LEU A 272 24.02 -14.10 2.95
N GLY A 273 23.40 -13.74 4.07
CA GLY A 273 23.38 -14.58 5.26
C GLY A 273 22.83 -15.98 5.00
N ALA A 274 21.67 -16.06 4.30
CA ALA A 274 21.05 -17.32 3.94
C ALA A 274 21.92 -18.16 2.97
N TYR A 275 22.61 -17.51 2.05
CA TYR A 275 23.53 -18.17 1.14
C TYR A 275 24.72 -18.79 1.91
N TYR A 276 25.43 -18.02 2.75
CA TYR A 276 26.56 -18.53 3.51
C TYR A 276 26.15 -19.61 4.52
N GLU A 277 24.97 -19.45 5.15
CA GLU A 277 24.45 -20.52 6.02
C GLU A 277 24.21 -21.83 5.24
N SER A 278 23.72 -21.75 3.99
CA SER A 278 23.54 -22.92 3.13
C SER A 278 24.85 -23.60 2.73
N CYS A 279 25.94 -22.83 2.70
CA CYS A 279 27.32 -23.34 2.45
C CYS A 279 27.97 -23.93 3.69
N GLY A 280 27.36 -23.78 4.89
CA GLY A 280 27.95 -24.18 6.16
C GLY A 280 28.99 -23.20 6.71
N GLU A 281 29.04 -21.98 6.18
CA GLU A 281 29.95 -20.92 6.58
C GLU A 281 29.26 -20.03 7.64
N ASP A 282 29.05 -20.63 8.83
CA ASP A 282 28.22 -20.03 9.89
C ASP A 282 28.75 -18.67 10.40
N GLN A 283 30.05 -18.42 10.35
CA GLN A 283 30.65 -17.15 10.79
C GLN A 283 30.32 -16.02 9.81
N GLU A 284 30.47 -16.27 8.51
CA GLU A 284 30.09 -15.32 7.45
C GLU A 284 28.61 -15.08 7.45
N ALA A 285 27.81 -16.13 7.62
CA ALA A 285 26.34 -16.01 7.74
C ALA A 285 25.93 -15.08 8.91
N ALA A 286 26.55 -15.32 10.08
CA ALA A 286 26.29 -14.50 11.27
C ALA A 286 26.67 -13.02 11.06
N MET A 287 27.78 -12.74 10.38
CA MET A 287 28.20 -11.38 10.05
C MET A 287 27.15 -10.66 9.16
N TRP A 288 26.63 -11.33 8.14
CA TRP A 288 25.64 -10.75 7.27
C TRP A 288 24.28 -10.53 7.98
N TYR A 289 23.83 -11.49 8.79
CA TYR A 289 22.63 -11.30 9.60
C TYR A 289 22.79 -10.19 10.66
N TYR A 290 24.00 -10.04 11.23
CA TYR A 290 24.29 -8.93 12.13
C TYR A 290 24.20 -7.60 11.39
N ASN A 291 24.75 -7.49 10.19
CA ASN A 291 24.66 -6.28 9.36
C ASN A 291 23.20 -5.96 9.01
N ALA A 292 22.38 -6.97 8.69
CA ALA A 292 20.95 -6.76 8.47
C ALA A 292 20.22 -6.16 9.67
N ALA A 293 20.57 -6.63 10.89
CA ALA A 293 19.90 -6.20 12.12
C ALA A 293 20.41 -4.87 12.70
N ASN A 294 21.65 -4.42 12.35
CA ASN A 294 22.29 -3.33 13.08
C ASN A 294 22.93 -2.25 12.19
N GLU A 295 23.31 -2.57 10.95
CA GLU A 295 24.13 -1.69 10.12
C GLU A 295 23.42 -1.23 8.83
N THR A 296 22.23 -1.79 8.51
CA THR A 296 21.49 -1.47 7.30
C THR A 296 20.02 -1.29 7.61
N GLU A 297 19.33 -0.49 6.79
CA GLU A 297 17.88 -0.31 6.83
C GLU A 297 17.20 -1.29 5.87
N SER A 298 15.93 -1.65 6.13
CA SER A 298 15.11 -2.38 5.17
C SER A 298 14.47 -1.39 4.18
N VAL A 299 14.38 -1.81 2.91
CA VAL A 299 13.74 -1.03 1.86
C VAL A 299 12.38 -1.62 1.43
N LEU A 300 12.15 -2.91 1.69
CA LEU A 300 10.94 -3.63 1.26
C LEU A 300 10.17 -4.25 2.43
N ASN A 301 10.87 -4.90 3.38
CA ASN A 301 10.22 -5.59 4.50
C ASN A 301 10.97 -5.40 5.80
N ILE A 302 10.36 -4.70 6.75
CA ILE A 302 10.95 -4.43 8.08
C ILE A 302 11.40 -5.71 8.80
N ALA A 303 10.78 -6.85 8.51
CA ALA A 303 11.19 -8.13 9.08
C ALA A 303 12.63 -8.52 8.70
N CYS A 304 13.14 -8.03 7.56
CA CYS A 304 14.54 -8.25 7.14
C CYS A 304 15.55 -7.48 8.01
N HIS A 305 15.11 -6.40 8.66
CA HIS A 305 15.93 -5.66 9.63
C HIS A 305 15.71 -6.14 11.08
N THR A 306 14.57 -6.78 11.38
CA THR A 306 14.18 -7.12 12.75
C THR A 306 14.16 -8.63 13.00
N THR A 307 13.05 -9.28 12.73
CA THR A 307 12.77 -10.67 13.18
C THR A 307 13.53 -11.74 12.42
N ILE A 308 13.79 -11.55 11.12
CA ILE A 308 14.48 -12.57 10.29
C ILE A 308 15.93 -12.74 10.73
N PRO A 309 16.76 -11.67 10.78
CA PRO A 309 18.16 -11.82 11.17
C PRO A 309 18.33 -12.22 12.63
N GLN A 310 17.45 -11.75 13.56
CA GLN A 310 17.50 -12.15 14.96
C GLN A 310 17.30 -13.66 15.14
N LYS A 311 16.26 -14.23 14.52
CA LYS A 311 16.00 -15.67 14.54
C LYS A 311 17.15 -16.49 13.90
N ALA A 312 17.77 -15.95 12.85
CA ALA A 312 18.91 -16.59 12.21
C ALA A 312 20.14 -16.61 13.12
N LEU A 313 20.47 -15.50 13.77
CA LEU A 313 21.57 -15.40 14.75
C LEU A 313 21.37 -16.32 15.95
N GLU A 314 20.16 -16.41 16.50
CA GLU A 314 19.82 -17.36 17.55
C GLU A 314 20.03 -18.80 17.11
N ARG A 315 19.60 -19.16 15.90
CA ARG A 315 19.79 -20.50 15.32
C ARG A 315 21.26 -20.86 15.14
N LEU A 316 22.07 -19.91 14.66
CA LEU A 316 23.52 -20.12 14.46
C LEU A 316 24.31 -20.27 15.78
N THR A 317 23.87 -19.55 16.84
CA THR A 317 24.52 -19.67 18.19
C THR A 317 24.21 -20.99 18.89
N THR A 318 23.18 -21.73 18.44
CA THR A 318 22.80 -23.03 19.03
C THR A 318 23.40 -24.25 18.31
N ARG A 319 24.13 -24.03 17.21
CA ARG A 319 24.89 -25.04 16.47
C ARG A 319 26.32 -25.12 16.97
#